data_97e190d4c9b51d9494ab37ef648e1a3e
#
_entry.id   97e190d4c9b51d9494ab37ef648e1a3e
#
_cell.length_a   1.000
_cell.length_b   1.000
_cell.length_c   1.000
_cell.angle_alpha   90.00
_cell.angle_beta   90.00
_cell.angle_gamma   90.00
#
_symmetry.space_group_name_H-M   'P 1'
#
loop_
_entity.id
_entity.type
_entity.pdbx_description
1 polymer ?
#
loop_
_entity_poly.entity_id
_entity_poly.type
_entity_poly.pdbx_seq_one_letter_code
_entity_poly.pdbx_strand_id
1 'polypeptide(L)'
;MLYFSSTRKVNWKGYRGMNEKFFDLKKEKQDRMINASLKVFAMNGYAHASTDDIVREAGISKGLLFHYFVSKLGLYSFIYDYSIRYVILELTTGVDKEETDYFRLVGQIREAELQVMRNYPCMMLFLNNSRLENVNEVLLETEDKRNILS
;
A
#
# COMPACT_ATOMS: atom_id res chain seq x y z
N MET A 1 7.12 -4.87 8.15
CA MET A 1 7.02 -3.76 9.06
C MET A 1 6.28 -4.08 10.34
N LEU A 2 7.03 -4.11 11.38
CA LEU A 2 6.54 -4.49 12.71
C LEU A 2 5.50 -3.54 13.28
N TYR A 3 5.53 -2.27 12.87
CA TYR A 3 4.62 -1.25 13.40
C TYR A 3 3.17 -1.45 13.03
N PHE A 4 2.91 -1.91 11.82
CA PHE A 4 1.54 -2.16 11.38
C PHE A 4 0.92 -3.33 12.13
N SER A 5 1.74 -4.31 12.51
CA SER A 5 1.25 -5.53 13.15
C SER A 5 1.30 -5.50 14.67
N SER A 6 2.24 -4.76 15.29
CA SER A 6 2.49 -4.87 16.74
C SER A 6 2.01 -3.68 17.58
N THR A 7 2.09 -2.46 17.07
CA THR A 7 1.80 -1.27 17.89
C THR A 7 0.49 -0.58 17.56
N ARG A 8 -0.02 -0.75 16.35
CA ARG A 8 -1.33 -0.23 15.97
C ARG A 8 -2.02 -1.27 15.11
N LYS A 9 -2.76 -2.14 15.75
CA LYS A 9 -3.64 -3.05 15.03
C LYS A 9 -4.67 -2.24 14.27
N VAL A 10 -4.40 -2.00 13.01
CA VAL A 10 -5.43 -1.50 12.11
C VAL A 10 -6.51 -2.57 12.08
N ASN A 11 -7.72 -2.18 12.42
CA ASN A 11 -8.84 -3.10 12.38
C ASN A 11 -9.24 -3.33 10.91
N TRP A 12 -8.80 -4.45 10.35
CA TRP A 12 -9.16 -4.89 9.01
C TRP A 12 -10.43 -5.73 8.99
N LYS A 13 -11.02 -5.96 10.17
CA LYS A 13 -12.25 -6.75 10.29
C LYS A 13 -13.37 -6.09 9.49
N GLY A 14 -13.98 -6.86 8.60
CA GLY A 14 -15.04 -6.35 7.74
C GLY A 14 -14.55 -5.48 6.59
N TYR A 15 -13.23 -5.39 6.34
CA TYR A 15 -12.71 -4.68 5.19
C TYR A 15 -13.18 -5.36 3.91
N ARG A 16 -13.87 -4.59 3.07
CA ARG A 16 -14.49 -5.12 1.86
C ARG A 16 -13.45 -5.59 0.87
N GLY A 17 -13.56 -6.85 0.40
CA GLY A 17 -12.68 -7.41 -0.62
C GLY A 17 -11.40 -8.05 -0.10
N MET A 18 -11.23 -8.16 1.22
CA MET A 18 -10.03 -8.73 1.83
C MET A 18 -10.37 -9.67 2.98
N ASN A 19 -9.61 -10.77 3.08
CA ASN A 19 -9.65 -11.67 4.23
C ASN A 19 -8.55 -11.25 5.22
N GLU A 20 -8.95 -10.89 6.44
CA GLU A 20 -8.03 -10.42 7.49
C GLU A 20 -6.95 -11.42 7.88
N LYS A 21 -7.15 -12.71 7.59
CA LYS A 21 -6.14 -13.75 7.78
C LYS A 21 -4.88 -13.56 6.94
N PHE A 22 -4.92 -12.64 5.97
CA PHE A 22 -3.73 -12.24 5.22
C PHE A 22 -2.58 -11.85 6.15
N PHE A 23 -2.89 -11.15 7.24
CA PHE A 23 -1.87 -10.71 8.21
C PHE A 23 -1.34 -11.83 9.12
N ASP A 24 -1.93 -13.03 9.07
CA ASP A 24 -1.39 -14.22 9.73
C ASP A 24 -0.28 -14.89 8.93
N LEU A 25 -0.14 -14.55 7.65
CA LEU A 25 0.97 -15.02 6.82
C LEU A 25 2.30 -14.50 7.36
N LYS A 26 3.37 -15.24 7.06
CA LYS A 26 4.73 -14.78 7.35
C LYS A 26 4.96 -13.42 6.67
N LYS A 27 5.65 -12.53 7.37
CA LYS A 27 5.94 -11.16 6.92
C LYS A 27 6.54 -11.14 5.51
N GLU A 28 7.48 -12.02 5.23
CA GLU A 28 8.10 -12.15 3.91
C GLU A 28 7.07 -12.40 2.82
N LYS A 29 6.10 -13.29 3.08
CA LYS A 29 5.06 -13.62 2.10
C LYS A 29 4.08 -12.47 1.90
N GLN A 30 3.71 -11.79 2.99
CA GLN A 30 2.92 -10.56 2.91
C GLN A 30 3.62 -9.51 2.03
N ASP A 31 4.90 -9.26 2.30
CA ASP A 31 5.67 -8.26 1.59
C ASP A 31 5.85 -8.59 0.12
N ARG A 32 6.04 -9.86 -0.23
CA ARG A 32 6.11 -10.28 -1.64
C ARG A 32 4.80 -9.98 -2.38
N MET A 33 3.66 -10.27 -1.75
CA MET A 33 2.35 -10.01 -2.34
C MET A 33 2.08 -8.51 -2.49
N ILE A 34 2.42 -7.73 -1.45
CA ILE A 34 2.25 -6.28 -1.46
C ILE A 34 3.17 -5.65 -2.51
N ASN A 35 4.46 -6.00 -2.52
CA ASN A 35 5.41 -5.44 -3.47
C ASN A 35 5.09 -5.81 -4.92
N ALA A 36 4.68 -7.03 -5.17
CA ALA A 36 4.25 -7.45 -6.50
C ALA A 36 3.04 -6.65 -6.99
N SER A 37 2.05 -6.48 -6.13
CA SER A 37 0.85 -5.71 -6.45
C SER A 37 1.18 -4.24 -6.72
N LEU A 38 1.99 -3.63 -5.86
CA LEU A 38 2.47 -2.26 -6.03
C LEU A 38 3.16 -2.06 -7.38
N LYS A 39 4.07 -2.96 -7.73
CA LYS A 39 4.82 -2.89 -8.97
C LYS A 39 3.91 -2.99 -10.19
N VAL A 40 3.05 -4.00 -10.24
CA VAL A 40 2.18 -4.24 -11.39
C VAL A 40 1.18 -3.09 -11.56
N PHE A 41 0.55 -2.64 -10.47
CA PHE A 41 -0.38 -1.52 -10.55
C PHE A 41 0.32 -0.19 -10.89
N ALA A 42 1.51 0.05 -10.34
CA ALA A 42 2.26 1.28 -10.62
C ALA A 42 2.67 1.37 -12.10
N MET A 43 3.05 0.23 -12.68
CA MET A 43 3.57 0.20 -14.06
C MET A 43 2.47 0.15 -15.12
N ASN A 44 1.30 -0.40 -14.79
CA ASN A 44 0.26 -0.65 -15.79
C ASN A 44 -1.03 0.16 -15.57
N GLY A 45 -1.22 0.73 -14.38
CA GLY A 45 -2.51 1.26 -13.97
C GLY A 45 -3.49 0.14 -13.63
N TYR A 46 -4.64 0.50 -13.06
CA TYR A 46 -5.63 -0.48 -12.65
C TYR A 46 -6.19 -1.29 -13.84
N ALA A 47 -6.60 -0.59 -14.90
CA ALA A 47 -7.29 -1.24 -16.04
C ALA A 47 -6.42 -2.29 -16.74
N HIS A 48 -5.13 -1.99 -16.91
CA HIS A 48 -4.20 -2.85 -17.64
C HIS A 48 -3.42 -3.82 -16.74
N ALA A 49 -3.50 -3.66 -15.42
CA ALA A 49 -2.87 -4.59 -14.50
C ALA A 49 -3.56 -5.95 -14.54
N SER A 50 -2.77 -7.01 -14.63
CA SER A 50 -3.26 -8.39 -14.66
C SER A 50 -2.97 -9.08 -13.33
N THR A 51 -3.96 -9.78 -12.78
CA THR A 51 -3.74 -10.63 -11.60
C THR A 51 -2.77 -11.77 -11.89
N ASP A 52 -2.70 -12.24 -13.14
CA ASP A 52 -1.70 -13.24 -13.55
C ASP A 52 -0.27 -12.69 -13.45
N ASP A 53 -0.05 -11.43 -13.82
CA ASP A 53 1.25 -10.77 -13.66
C ASP A 53 1.59 -10.59 -12.19
N ILE A 54 0.61 -10.24 -11.36
CA ILE A 54 0.81 -10.07 -9.91
C ILE A 54 1.24 -11.39 -9.27
N VAL A 55 0.55 -12.50 -9.55
CA VAL A 55 0.91 -13.78 -8.94
C VAL A 55 2.25 -14.29 -9.44
N ARG A 56 2.60 -14.04 -10.69
CA ARG A 56 3.91 -14.36 -11.24
C ARG A 56 5.01 -13.57 -10.55
N GLU A 57 4.84 -12.28 -10.42
CA GLU A 57 5.80 -11.39 -9.73
C GLU A 57 5.96 -11.79 -8.25
N ALA A 58 4.87 -12.13 -7.59
CA ALA A 58 4.87 -12.53 -6.17
C ALA A 58 5.39 -13.95 -5.93
N GLY A 59 5.42 -14.79 -6.98
CA GLY A 59 5.79 -16.19 -6.84
C GLY A 59 4.78 -17.01 -6.05
N ILE A 60 3.49 -16.73 -6.24
CA ILE A 60 2.38 -17.43 -5.56
C ILE A 60 1.39 -17.99 -6.58
N SER A 61 0.48 -18.84 -6.12
CA SER A 61 -0.61 -19.34 -6.95
C SER A 61 -1.76 -18.32 -7.04
N LYS A 62 -2.50 -18.36 -8.13
CA LYS A 62 -3.70 -17.54 -8.31
C LYS A 62 -4.76 -17.87 -7.25
N GLY A 63 -4.88 -19.15 -6.88
CA GLY A 63 -5.78 -19.57 -5.81
C GLY A 63 -5.45 -18.94 -4.46
N LEU A 64 -4.17 -18.79 -4.15
CA LEU A 64 -3.75 -18.15 -2.92
C LEU A 64 -4.12 -16.66 -2.92
N LEU A 65 -3.90 -15.97 -4.03
CA LEU A 65 -4.26 -14.56 -4.15
C LEU A 65 -5.76 -14.36 -3.90
N PHE A 66 -6.61 -15.14 -4.57
CA PHE A 66 -8.06 -15.02 -4.45
C PHE A 66 -8.62 -15.62 -3.16
N HIS A 67 -7.82 -16.37 -2.41
CA HIS A 67 -8.18 -16.75 -1.05
C HIS A 67 -8.21 -15.52 -0.12
N TYR A 68 -7.31 -14.58 -0.32
CA TYR A 68 -7.21 -13.38 0.54
C TYR A 68 -7.91 -12.16 -0.03
N PHE A 69 -8.01 -12.05 -1.35
CA PHE A 69 -8.61 -10.88 -2.02
C PHE A 69 -9.69 -11.34 -2.98
N VAL A 70 -10.90 -10.85 -2.79
CA VAL A 70 -12.08 -11.30 -3.56
C VAL A 70 -11.96 -10.99 -5.04
N SER A 71 -11.28 -9.88 -5.39
CA SER A 71 -11.21 -9.40 -6.76
C SER A 71 -9.97 -8.51 -6.97
N LYS A 72 -9.69 -8.17 -8.21
CA LYS A 72 -8.66 -7.17 -8.54
C LYS A 72 -8.96 -5.83 -7.87
N LEU A 73 -10.23 -5.42 -7.85
CA LEU A 73 -10.64 -4.18 -7.19
C LEU A 73 -10.40 -4.24 -5.67
N GLY A 74 -10.74 -5.36 -5.04
CA GLY A 74 -10.47 -5.57 -3.62
C GLY A 74 -8.98 -5.51 -3.30
N LEU A 75 -8.15 -6.12 -4.14
CA LEU A 75 -6.70 -6.06 -3.99
C LEU A 75 -6.19 -4.63 -4.16
N TYR A 76 -6.62 -3.93 -5.20
CA TYR A 76 -6.20 -2.54 -5.43
C TYR A 76 -6.59 -1.64 -4.27
N SER A 77 -7.82 -1.74 -3.80
CA SER A 77 -8.33 -0.95 -2.68
C SER A 77 -7.53 -1.20 -1.40
N PHE A 78 -7.20 -2.47 -1.12
CA PHE A 78 -6.35 -2.82 0.01
C PHE A 78 -4.95 -2.21 -0.13
N ILE A 79 -4.32 -2.37 -1.29
CA ILE A 79 -2.98 -1.84 -1.56
C ILE A 79 -2.95 -0.32 -1.43
N TYR A 80 -3.98 0.36 -1.93
CA TYR A 80 -4.12 1.81 -1.82
C TYR A 80 -4.21 2.25 -0.35
N ASP A 81 -5.12 1.65 0.40
CA ASP A 81 -5.31 1.97 1.81
C ASP A 81 -4.07 1.64 2.65
N TYR A 82 -3.48 0.48 2.43
CA TYR A 82 -2.24 0.07 3.09
C TYR A 82 -1.11 1.07 2.82
N SER A 83 -0.95 1.49 1.58
CA SER A 83 0.09 2.44 1.17
C SER A 83 -0.07 3.79 1.85
N ILE A 84 -1.28 4.33 1.87
CA ILE A 84 -1.57 5.61 2.53
C ILE A 84 -1.21 5.53 4.02
N ARG A 85 -1.69 4.48 4.70
CA ARG A 85 -1.45 4.30 6.13
C ARG A 85 0.02 4.11 6.44
N TYR A 86 0.72 3.38 5.60
CA TYR A 86 2.15 3.13 5.78
C TYR A 86 2.96 4.41 5.63
N VAL A 87 2.70 5.19 4.58
CA VAL A 87 3.41 6.46 4.35
C VAL A 87 3.13 7.44 5.49
N ILE A 88 1.87 7.57 5.91
CA ILE A 88 1.49 8.44 7.04
C ILE A 88 2.23 8.00 8.31
N LEU A 89 2.30 6.69 8.57
CA LEU A 89 3.00 6.17 9.75
C LEU A 89 4.48 6.56 9.73
N GLU A 90 5.17 6.36 8.61
CA GLU A 90 6.59 6.70 8.48
C GLU A 90 6.82 8.21 8.64
N LEU A 91 5.96 9.04 8.06
CA LEU A 91 6.06 10.50 8.19
C LEU A 91 5.78 10.95 9.64
N THR A 92 4.75 10.40 10.28
CA THR A 92 4.39 10.83 11.64
C THR A 92 5.37 10.33 12.69
N THR A 93 6.06 9.23 12.46
CA THR A 93 7.09 8.73 13.40
C THR A 93 8.47 9.28 13.10
N GLY A 94 8.77 9.63 11.85
CA GLY A 94 10.08 10.10 11.42
C GLY A 94 10.25 11.62 11.47
N VAL A 95 9.16 12.38 11.55
CA VAL A 95 9.19 13.85 11.54
C VAL A 95 8.86 14.37 12.92
N ASP A 96 9.75 15.19 13.47
CA ASP A 96 9.53 15.88 14.75
C ASP A 96 8.61 17.08 14.52
N LYS A 97 7.45 17.08 15.17
CA LYS A 97 6.46 18.18 15.06
C LYS A 97 6.94 19.48 15.69
N GLU A 98 7.89 19.41 16.59
CA GLU A 98 8.46 20.58 17.27
C GLU A 98 9.68 21.16 16.55
N GLU A 99 10.12 20.52 15.45
CA GLU A 99 11.27 21.00 14.67
C GLU A 99 10.94 22.30 13.96
N THR A 100 11.73 23.33 14.22
CA THR A 100 11.58 24.66 13.63
C THR A 100 12.63 24.96 12.56
N ASP A 101 13.71 24.18 12.50
CA ASP A 101 14.74 24.33 11.48
C ASP A 101 14.26 23.70 10.16
N TYR A 102 14.12 24.51 9.13
CA TYR A 102 13.64 24.08 7.82
C TYR A 102 14.49 22.96 7.22
N PHE A 103 15.79 23.08 7.29
CA PHE A 103 16.69 22.09 6.69
C PHE A 103 16.62 20.74 7.42
N ARG A 104 16.49 20.77 8.75
CA ARG A 104 16.30 19.55 9.54
C ARG A 104 14.96 18.91 9.24
N LEU A 105 13.91 19.71 9.12
CA LEU A 105 12.58 19.20 8.77
C LEU A 105 12.59 18.51 7.40
N VAL A 106 13.18 19.15 6.39
CA VAL A 106 13.31 18.57 5.06
C VAL A 106 14.13 17.27 5.11
N GLY A 107 15.19 17.23 5.89
CA GLY A 107 16.00 16.04 6.09
C GLY A 107 15.21 14.88 6.71
N GLN A 108 14.38 15.19 7.72
CA GLN A 108 13.51 14.17 8.35
C GLN A 108 12.47 13.63 7.39
N ILE A 109 11.84 14.48 6.59
CA ILE A 109 10.87 14.08 5.57
C ILE A 109 11.54 13.17 4.54
N ARG A 110 12.71 13.55 4.06
CA ARG A 110 13.47 12.73 3.10
C ARG A 110 13.87 11.38 3.65
N GLU A 111 14.29 11.33 4.92
CA GLU A 111 14.62 10.05 5.56
C GLU A 111 13.39 9.16 5.70
N ALA A 112 12.22 9.73 6.02
CA ALA A 112 10.98 8.98 6.08
C ALA A 112 10.60 8.42 4.69
N GLU A 113 10.73 9.21 3.64
CA GLU A 113 10.50 8.77 2.26
C GLU A 113 11.46 7.64 1.86
N LEU A 114 12.74 7.76 2.20
CA LEU A 114 13.72 6.70 1.95
C LEU A 114 13.37 5.42 2.69
N GLN A 115 12.87 5.52 3.91
CA GLN A 115 12.45 4.35 4.67
C GLN A 115 11.29 3.62 4.00
N VAL A 116 10.31 4.36 3.46
CA VAL A 116 9.24 3.78 2.65
C VAL A 116 9.82 3.03 1.46
N MET A 117 10.76 3.65 0.73
CA MET A 117 11.35 3.07 -0.48
C MET A 117 12.21 1.84 -0.19
N ARG A 118 12.84 1.76 0.97
CA ARG A 118 13.60 0.58 1.39
C ARG A 118 12.71 -0.65 1.57
N ASN A 119 11.54 -0.46 2.17
CA ASN A 119 10.62 -1.57 2.47
C ASN A 119 9.68 -1.87 1.30
N TYR A 120 9.23 -0.84 0.59
CA TYR A 120 8.29 -0.95 -0.51
C TYR A 120 8.73 -0.05 -1.68
N PRO A 121 9.66 -0.52 -2.53
CA PRO A 121 10.28 0.32 -3.56
C PRO A 121 9.32 0.99 -4.53
N CYS A 122 8.17 0.38 -4.81
CA CYS A 122 7.20 0.91 -5.77
C CYS A 122 6.01 1.64 -5.11
N MET A 123 6.00 1.77 -3.78
CA MET A 123 4.84 2.34 -3.08
C MET A 123 4.62 3.83 -3.42
N MET A 124 5.67 4.62 -3.39
CA MET A 124 5.56 6.05 -3.72
C MET A 124 5.15 6.25 -5.19
N LEU A 125 5.72 5.47 -6.09
CA LEU A 125 5.35 5.51 -7.50
C LEU A 125 3.88 5.10 -7.70
N PHE A 126 3.44 4.06 -7.02
CA PHE A 126 2.05 3.62 -7.04
C PHE A 126 1.09 4.73 -6.59
N LEU A 127 1.37 5.35 -5.45
CA LEU A 127 0.54 6.44 -4.93
C LEU A 127 0.54 7.64 -5.87
N ASN A 128 1.69 7.98 -6.43
CA ASN A 128 1.80 9.09 -7.37
C ASN A 128 0.97 8.83 -8.64
N ASN A 129 1.09 7.62 -9.19
CA ASN A 129 0.35 7.23 -10.40
C ASN A 129 -1.16 7.03 -10.13
N SER A 130 -1.54 6.71 -8.90
CA SER A 130 -2.94 6.55 -8.53
C SER A 130 -3.77 7.83 -8.72
N ARG A 131 -3.13 8.98 -8.71
CA ARG A 131 -3.79 10.27 -8.98
C ARG A 131 -4.28 10.38 -10.42
N LEU A 132 -3.69 9.62 -11.33
CA LEU A 132 -4.04 9.60 -12.74
C LEU A 132 -5.12 8.56 -13.07
N GLU A 133 -5.56 7.81 -12.07
CA GLU A 133 -6.56 6.76 -12.25
C GLU A 133 -7.92 7.34 -12.60
N ASN A 134 -8.54 6.81 -13.65
CA ASN A 134 -9.81 7.31 -14.17
C ASN A 134 -10.91 6.25 -14.26
N VAL A 135 -10.66 5.05 -13.76
CA VAL A 135 -11.67 3.99 -13.74
C VAL A 135 -12.69 4.28 -12.64
N ASN A 136 -13.96 4.44 -13.01
CA ASN A 136 -15.01 4.88 -12.08
C ASN A 136 -15.13 4.00 -10.83
N GLU A 137 -15.07 2.67 -10.97
CA GLU A 137 -15.17 1.76 -9.83
C GLU A 137 -14.01 1.97 -8.84
N VAL A 138 -12.81 2.28 -9.34
CA VAL A 138 -11.64 2.57 -8.51
C VAL A 138 -11.81 3.91 -7.81
N LEU A 139 -12.31 4.91 -8.53
CA LEU A 139 -12.53 6.26 -7.98
C LEU A 139 -13.52 6.21 -6.83
N LEU A 140 -14.62 5.48 -6.98
CA LEU A 140 -15.62 5.31 -5.93
C LEU A 140 -15.07 4.55 -4.72
N GLU A 141 -14.34 3.46 -4.97
CA GLU A 141 -13.81 2.62 -3.90
C GLU A 141 -12.71 3.30 -3.07
N THR A 142 -11.99 4.25 -3.68
CA THR A 142 -10.87 4.93 -3.03
C THR A 142 -11.15 6.38 -2.64
N GLU A 143 -12.38 6.87 -2.85
CA GLU A 143 -12.75 8.27 -2.63
C GLU A 143 -12.41 8.78 -1.23
N ASP A 144 -12.86 8.08 -0.20
CA ASP A 144 -12.65 8.48 1.18
C ASP A 144 -11.16 8.56 1.55
N LYS A 145 -10.36 7.70 0.94
CA LYS A 145 -8.93 7.57 1.22
C LYS A 145 -8.11 8.62 0.48
N ARG A 146 -8.55 9.02 -0.71
CA ARG A 146 -7.85 10.05 -1.48
C ARG A 146 -7.92 11.42 -0.84
N ASN A 147 -8.97 11.70 -0.11
CA ASN A 147 -9.13 12.95 0.60
C ASN A 147 -8.07 13.16 1.70
N ILE A 148 -7.43 12.08 2.15
CA ILE A 148 -6.34 12.15 3.12
C ILE A 148 -5.04 12.66 2.46
N LEU A 149 -4.86 12.39 1.15
CA LEU A 149 -3.67 12.80 0.40
C LEU A 149 -3.78 14.21 -0.20
N SER A 150 -4.94 14.75 -0.27
CA SER A 150 -5.17 16.10 -0.75
C SER A 150 -5.13 17.08 0.42
#